data_ecb029b0cae4d6655b128725f39e312e
#
_entry.id   ecb029b0cae4d6655b128725f39e312e
#
_cell.length_a   1.000
_cell.length_b   1.000
_cell.length_c   1.000
_cell.angle_alpha   90.00
_cell.angle_beta   90.00
_cell.angle_gamma   90.00
#
_symmetry.space_group_name_H-M   'P 1'
#
loop_
_entity.id
_entity.type
_entity.pdbx_description
1 polymer ?
#
loop_
_entity_poly.entity_id
_entity_poly.type
_entity_poly.pdbx_seq_one_letter_code
_entity_poly.pdbx_strand_id
1 'polypeptide(L)'
;MKVTDWDMADYIKKTPEDVILYLSTALEEGEPVDVINVIGAIARSKGMTKLAKEIGVTREALYTSLSEKGNPSFITVLNVLRSMGIVLKAQKTPAQIKQTETPAIA
;
A
#
# COMPACT_ATOMS: atom_id res chain seq x y z
N MET A 1 0.95 -10.99 17.49
CA MET A 1 1.72 -9.81 17.71
C MET A 1 1.46 -8.77 16.64
N LYS A 2 1.46 -7.54 17.03
CA LYS A 2 1.18 -6.50 16.10
C LYS A 2 2.41 -5.73 15.69
N VAL A 3 2.60 -5.59 14.40
CA VAL A 3 3.75 -4.85 13.88
C VAL A 3 3.32 -3.42 13.62
N THR A 4 4.04 -2.47 14.19
CA THR A 4 3.72 -1.08 13.95
C THR A 4 4.17 -0.66 12.57
N ASP A 5 3.62 0.44 12.06
CA ASP A 5 4.04 0.96 10.77
C ASP A 5 5.52 1.22 10.76
N TRP A 6 6.06 1.71 11.86
CA TRP A 6 7.47 1.99 11.98
C TRP A 6 8.30 0.72 11.80
N ASP A 7 7.90 -0.35 12.49
CA ASP A 7 8.62 -1.61 12.40
C ASP A 7 8.55 -2.19 11.00
N MET A 8 7.40 -2.05 10.37
CA MET A 8 7.22 -2.58 9.03
C MET A 8 8.11 -1.86 8.02
N ALA A 9 8.24 -0.54 8.15
CA ALA A 9 9.10 0.22 7.24
C ALA A 9 10.55 -0.21 7.37
N ASP A 10 11.00 -0.45 8.59
CA ASP A 10 12.36 -0.92 8.81
C ASP A 10 12.56 -2.31 8.24
N TYR A 11 11.56 -3.17 8.43
CA TYR A 11 11.62 -4.52 7.91
C TYR A 11 11.69 -4.50 6.38
N ILE A 12 10.92 -3.64 5.75
CA ILE A 12 10.90 -3.53 4.29
C ILE A 12 12.27 -3.09 3.77
N LYS A 13 12.92 -2.17 4.48
CA LYS A 13 14.25 -1.74 4.09
C LYS A 13 15.24 -2.89 4.09
N LYS A 14 15.12 -3.76 5.08
CA LYS A 14 16.04 -4.89 5.24
C LYS A 14 15.71 -6.06 4.35
N THR A 15 14.45 -6.21 3.99
CA THR A 15 14.02 -7.34 3.19
C THR A 15 13.10 -6.87 2.07
N PRO A 16 13.63 -6.09 1.13
CA PRO A 16 12.78 -5.52 0.08
C PRO A 16 12.06 -6.56 -0.77
N GLU A 17 12.59 -7.75 -0.85
CA GLU A 17 11.94 -8.78 -1.65
C GLU A 17 10.64 -9.27 -1.04
N ASP A 18 10.41 -9.00 0.24
CA ASP A 18 9.17 -9.42 0.89
C ASP A 18 8.05 -8.41 0.74
N VAL A 19 8.34 -7.24 0.21
CA VAL A 19 7.32 -6.20 0.13
C VAL A 19 6.15 -6.63 -0.76
N ILE A 20 6.44 -7.36 -1.82
CA ILE A 20 5.39 -7.80 -2.73
C ILE A 20 4.47 -8.79 -2.01
N LEU A 21 5.04 -9.67 -1.21
CA LEU A 21 4.23 -10.61 -0.46
C LEU A 21 3.30 -9.91 0.52
N TYR A 22 3.81 -8.93 1.25
CA TYR A 22 3.00 -8.18 2.20
C TYR A 22 1.88 -7.41 1.50
N LEU A 23 2.23 -6.75 0.40
CA LEU A 23 1.23 -5.98 -0.32
C LEU A 23 0.16 -6.89 -0.93
N SER A 24 0.57 -8.00 -1.53
CA SER A 24 -0.38 -8.94 -2.11
C SER A 24 -1.32 -9.50 -1.07
N THR A 25 -0.79 -9.87 0.09
CA THR A 25 -1.63 -10.41 1.15
C THR A 25 -2.64 -9.37 1.63
N ALA A 26 -2.20 -8.13 1.80
CA ALA A 26 -3.11 -7.08 2.24
C ALA A 26 -4.21 -6.84 1.20
N LEU A 27 -3.84 -6.86 -0.07
CA LEU A 27 -4.83 -6.64 -1.14
C LEU A 27 -5.82 -7.77 -1.27
N GLU A 28 -5.38 -8.99 -1.06
CA GLU A 28 -6.25 -10.15 -1.23
C GLU A 28 -7.09 -10.48 -0.01
N GLU A 29 -6.55 -10.29 1.15
CA GLU A 29 -7.19 -10.76 2.37
C GLU A 29 -7.41 -9.70 3.43
N GLY A 30 -6.77 -8.56 3.30
CA GLY A 30 -6.83 -7.56 4.35
C GLY A 30 -7.97 -6.59 4.20
N GLU A 31 -8.12 -5.76 5.21
CA GLU A 31 -9.04 -4.66 5.15
C GLU A 31 -8.38 -3.49 4.44
N PRO A 32 -9.16 -2.51 3.97
CA PRO A 32 -8.53 -1.36 3.31
C PRO A 32 -7.46 -0.67 4.17
N VAL A 33 -7.66 -0.62 5.49
CA VAL A 33 -6.66 0.00 6.35
C VAL A 33 -5.35 -0.77 6.34
N ASP A 34 -5.41 -2.08 6.15
CA ASP A 34 -4.19 -2.89 6.06
C ASP A 34 -3.41 -2.52 4.81
N VAL A 35 -4.12 -2.30 3.71
CA VAL A 35 -3.46 -1.90 2.46
C VAL A 35 -2.78 -0.55 2.64
N ILE A 36 -3.50 0.41 3.25
CA ILE A 36 -2.94 1.73 3.50
C ILE A 36 -1.70 1.63 4.39
N ASN A 37 -1.75 0.79 5.42
CA ASN A 37 -0.60 0.62 6.31
C ASN A 37 0.61 0.08 5.58
N VAL A 38 0.41 -0.90 4.71
CA VAL A 38 1.54 -1.45 3.95
C VAL A 38 2.10 -0.40 2.99
N ILE A 39 1.22 0.31 2.30
CA ILE A 39 1.67 1.34 1.37
C ILE A 39 2.39 2.45 2.11
N GLY A 40 1.89 2.82 3.29
CA GLY A 40 2.57 3.81 4.12
C GLY A 40 3.96 3.35 4.53
N ALA A 41 4.10 2.08 4.87
CA ALA A 41 5.40 1.54 5.24
C ALA A 41 6.35 1.53 4.04
N ILE A 42 5.84 1.20 2.86
CA ILE A 42 6.64 1.25 1.65
C ILE A 42 7.15 2.68 1.41
N ALA A 43 6.26 3.66 1.57
CA ALA A 43 6.64 5.05 1.37
C ALA A 43 7.70 5.48 2.38
N ARG A 44 7.52 5.10 3.63
CA ARG A 44 8.50 5.46 4.67
C ARG A 44 9.84 4.79 4.44
N SER A 45 9.85 3.57 3.89
CA SER A 45 11.10 2.88 3.62
C SER A 45 11.91 3.60 2.55
N LYS A 46 11.23 4.28 1.63
CA LYS A 46 11.91 5.06 0.61
C LYS A 46 12.33 6.43 1.12
N GLY A 47 11.60 6.96 2.07
CA GLY A 47 11.85 8.30 2.59
C GLY A 47 10.76 9.25 2.14
N MET A 48 10.01 9.77 3.11
CA MET A 48 8.84 10.58 2.78
C MET A 48 9.17 11.87 2.06
N THR A 49 10.25 12.53 2.44
CA THR A 49 10.62 13.79 1.81
C THR A 49 10.95 13.59 0.34
N LYS A 50 11.74 12.56 0.07
CA LYS A 50 12.16 12.26 -1.29
C LYS A 50 10.96 11.85 -2.13
N LEU A 51 10.12 10.99 -1.58
CA LEU A 51 8.95 10.51 -2.30
C LEU A 51 7.96 11.63 -2.59
N ALA A 52 7.70 12.48 -1.60
CA ALA A 52 6.77 13.58 -1.79
C ALA A 52 7.23 14.48 -2.93
N LYS A 53 8.54 14.74 -2.99
CA LYS A 53 9.10 15.55 -4.04
C LYS A 53 8.92 14.88 -5.41
N GLU A 54 9.13 13.59 -5.47
CA GLU A 54 9.02 12.87 -6.74
C GLU A 54 7.60 12.85 -7.27
N ILE A 55 6.62 12.74 -6.41
CA ILE A 55 5.24 12.66 -6.88
C ILE A 55 4.50 13.99 -6.83
N GLY A 56 5.19 15.07 -6.43
CA GLY A 56 4.64 16.40 -6.55
C GLY A 56 3.64 16.80 -5.47
N VAL A 57 3.81 16.33 -4.25
CA VAL A 57 2.96 16.72 -3.13
C VAL A 57 3.85 17.15 -1.97
N THR A 58 3.23 17.76 -0.96
CA THR A 58 4.00 18.11 0.23
C THR A 58 4.21 16.87 1.08
N ARG A 59 5.29 16.89 1.86
CA ARG A 59 5.56 15.80 2.77
C ARG A 59 4.41 15.61 3.76
N GLU A 60 3.88 16.70 4.26
CA GLU A 60 2.77 16.66 5.22
C GLU A 60 1.51 16.04 4.61
N ALA A 61 1.19 16.42 3.39
CA ALA A 61 0.03 15.88 2.72
C ALA A 61 0.19 14.38 2.49
N LEU A 62 1.38 13.97 2.08
CA LEU A 62 1.65 12.56 1.85
C LEU A 62 1.55 11.77 3.16
N TYR A 63 2.14 12.31 4.21
CA TYR A 63 2.13 11.67 5.52
C TYR A 63 0.70 11.46 6.01
N THR A 64 -0.12 12.51 5.90
CA THR A 64 -1.50 12.45 6.35
C THR A 64 -2.31 11.44 5.55
N SER A 65 -2.16 11.47 4.23
CA SER A 65 -2.97 10.59 3.39
C SER A 65 -2.63 9.12 3.56
N LEU A 66 -1.39 8.82 3.90
CA LEU A 66 -0.96 7.43 4.09
C LEU A 66 -0.98 7.00 5.54
N SER A 67 -1.58 7.79 6.41
CA SER A 67 -1.74 7.40 7.80
C SER A 67 -2.98 6.53 7.92
N GLU A 68 -3.09 5.86 9.07
CA GLU A 68 -4.22 4.98 9.33
C GLU A 68 -5.56 5.64 9.15
N LYS A 69 -5.64 6.94 9.44
CA LYS A 69 -6.89 7.68 9.30
C LYS A 69 -6.99 8.40 7.98
N GLY A 70 -6.00 8.25 7.13
CA GLY A 70 -6.00 8.95 5.88
C GLY A 70 -6.77 8.20 4.82
N ASN A 71 -6.92 8.87 3.69
CA ASN A 71 -7.64 8.30 2.58
C ASN A 71 -6.96 8.75 1.29
N PRO A 72 -5.84 8.12 0.96
CA PRO A 72 -5.09 8.55 -0.22
C PRO A 72 -5.91 8.33 -1.48
N SER A 73 -5.77 9.25 -2.43
CA SER A 73 -6.41 9.05 -3.71
C SER A 73 -5.73 7.87 -4.41
N PHE A 74 -6.45 7.26 -5.33
CA PHE A 74 -5.89 6.15 -6.08
C PHE A 74 -4.66 6.59 -6.87
N ILE A 75 -4.67 7.82 -7.36
CA ILE A 75 -3.52 8.35 -8.08
C ILE A 75 -2.30 8.41 -7.16
N THR A 76 -2.49 8.87 -5.93
CA THR A 76 -1.40 8.90 -4.96
C THR A 76 -0.85 7.49 -4.72
N VAL A 77 -1.75 6.54 -4.54
CA VAL A 77 -1.35 5.14 -4.31
C VAL A 77 -0.53 4.62 -5.49
N LEU A 78 -1.02 4.84 -6.71
CA LEU A 78 -0.29 4.39 -7.89
C LEU A 78 1.09 5.03 -7.98
N ASN A 79 1.15 6.33 -7.70
CA ASN A 79 2.42 7.03 -7.81
C ASN A 79 3.44 6.54 -6.79
N VAL A 80 2.96 6.28 -5.56
CA VAL A 80 3.84 5.73 -4.53
C VAL A 80 4.38 4.38 -4.97
N LEU A 81 3.50 3.49 -5.42
CA LEU A 81 3.94 2.16 -5.81
C LEU A 81 4.85 2.19 -7.02
N ARG A 82 4.53 3.01 -8.00
CA ARG A 82 5.37 3.11 -9.19
C ARG A 82 6.75 3.66 -8.87
N SER A 83 6.83 4.55 -7.89
CA SER A 83 8.13 5.07 -7.49
C SER A 83 9.01 4.00 -6.88
N MET A 84 8.41 2.91 -6.43
CA MET A 84 9.15 1.77 -5.89
C MET A 84 9.27 0.63 -6.90
N GLY A 85 8.83 0.85 -8.12
CA GLY A 85 8.89 -0.19 -9.14
C GLY A 85 7.82 -1.25 -9.00
N ILE A 86 6.74 -0.94 -8.29
CA ILE A 86 5.67 -1.90 -8.06
C ILE A 86 4.50 -1.59 -8.97
N VAL A 87 3.97 -2.60 -9.62
CA VAL A 87 2.84 -2.47 -10.51
C VAL A 87 1.64 -3.21 -9.93
N LEU A 88 0.48 -2.56 -9.93
CA LEU A 88 -0.75 -3.22 -9.55
C LEU A 88 -1.30 -3.94 -10.77
N LYS A 89 -1.79 -5.14 -10.57
CA LYS A 89 -2.28 -5.95 -11.65
C LYS A 89 -3.62 -6.55 -11.28
N ALA A 90 -4.57 -6.45 -12.17
CA ALA A 90 -5.90 -7.01 -11.93
C ALA A 90 -5.91 -8.49 -12.25
N GLN A 91 -6.71 -9.22 -11.50
CA GLN A 91 -6.77 -10.65 -11.62
C GLN A 91 -8.11 -11.13 -11.10
N LYS A 92 -8.70 -12.10 -11.76
CA LYS A 92 -9.96 -12.62 -11.29
C LYS A 92 -9.79 -13.45 -10.03
N THR A 93 -10.81 -13.39 -9.19
CA THR A 93 -10.84 -14.24 -8.01
C THR A 93 -10.93 -15.68 -8.47
N PRO A 94 -10.20 -16.59 -7.84
CA PRO A 94 -10.34 -18.00 -8.18
C PRO A 94 -11.77 -18.47 -7.97
N ALA A 95 -12.21 -19.39 -8.81
CA ALA A 95 -13.59 -19.86 -8.78
C ALA A 95 -14.04 -20.39 -7.43
N GLN A 96 -13.18 -21.06 -6.73
CA GLN A 96 -13.58 -21.62 -5.45
C GLN A 96 -13.78 -20.58 -4.36
N ILE A 97 -13.40 -19.38 -4.67
CA ILE A 97 -13.61 -18.36 -3.71
C ILE A 97 -14.88 -17.74 -3.98
N LYS A 98 -15.80 -18.20 -3.79
CA LYS A 98 -16.97 -17.76 -4.04
C LYS A 98 -17.39 -16.60 -3.65
N GLN A 99 -17.68 -15.93 -3.94
CA GLN A 99 -18.02 -14.82 -3.68
C GLN A 99 -19.23 -14.61 -3.70
N THR A 100 -19.73 -14.53 -3.46
CA THR A 100 -20.90 -14.32 -3.28
C THR A 100 -21.40 -13.43 -4.01
N GLU A 101 -21.75 -13.12 -4.36
CA GLU A 101 -22.37 -12.34 -5.02
C GLU A 101 -22.18 -11.21 -5.17
N THR A 102 -21.82 -10.73 -5.37
CA THR A 102 -21.56 -9.63 -5.55
C THR A 102 -21.77 -8.98 -6.38
N PRO A 103 -22.04 -8.39 -6.55
CA PRO A 103 -22.44 -7.61 -7.26
C PRO A 103 -21.74 -6.87 -7.92
N ALA A 104 -21.63 -6.57 -8.33
CA ALA A 104 -21.19 -5.96 -9.07
C ALA A 104 -20.89 -4.80 -9.02
N ILE A 105 -20.77 -4.20 -9.14
CA ILE A 105 -20.52 -3.21 -9.25
C ILE A 105 -20.51 -2.56 -9.87
N ALA A 106 -20.40 -2.26 -9.95
CA ALA A 106 -20.44 -1.55 -10.54
C ALA A 106 -20.12 -0.90 -10.75
#